data_102399fdb2829a03ff17a24a86a99294
#
_entry.id   102399fdb2829a03ff17a24a86a99294
#
_cell.length_a   1.000
_cell.length_b   1.000
_cell.length_c   1.000
_cell.angle_alpha   90.00
_cell.angle_beta   90.00
_cell.angle_gamma   90.00
#
_symmetry.space_group_name_H-M   'P 1'
#
loop_
_entity.id
_entity.type
_entity.pdbx_description
1 polymer ?
#
loop_
_entity_poly.entity_id
_entity_poly.type
_entity_poly.pdbx_seq_one_letter_code
_entity_poly.pdbx_strand_id
1 'polypeptide(L)'
;MIDRKSFEPMYQQIKRDIEQQILSGEIKIGDKLMSETEMLEHYHVARMTVRAALTELVNNGCLAKERGRGTFCVALPRQEKKSIDVLLDTGDNYFTPYFLSGISRVLDREGYQLVLNDTRDTVEMFEKLLQQIISRGTSGIIIQPYRRVQDISEELLRELESCQAAGIPVVTIDGKFRDQDLVGYMTDDVCGGKLATEHLITMGHRKILGLFRSSYRDSVFRTRGYCRAMEEHSLTPQILDADGEYQPALQALLQSRQITAIVCYNDLLAVDCHHFFAQIGVRVPEDVSVIGYDDTALAVASLPQITSVTHPKDIMGEDAADCLLQMLRGETVQPRQHLYQPKLVERQSVVRL
;
A
#
# COMPACT_ATOMS: atom_id res chain seq x y z
N MET A 1 8.50 -21.03 30.43
CA MET A 1 9.63 -22.02 30.49
C MET A 1 10.52 -21.76 29.27
N ILE A 2 11.86 -21.71 29.44
CA ILE A 2 12.80 -21.36 28.37
C ILE A 2 12.95 -22.51 27.37
N ASP A 3 12.73 -22.24 26.09
CA ASP A 3 12.97 -23.21 25.01
C ASP A 3 14.40 -23.05 24.46
N ARG A 4 15.27 -24.01 24.80
CA ARG A 4 16.67 -24.05 24.33
C ARG A 4 16.84 -24.42 22.87
N LYS A 5 15.78 -24.87 22.19
CA LYS A 5 15.78 -25.19 20.75
C LYS A 5 15.27 -24.04 19.90
N SER A 6 14.73 -23.01 20.53
CA SER A 6 14.27 -21.79 19.84
C SER A 6 15.47 -21.01 19.28
N PHE A 7 15.29 -20.39 18.11
CA PHE A 7 16.24 -19.41 17.55
C PHE A 7 16.26 -18.08 18.33
N GLU A 8 15.27 -17.86 19.23
CA GLU A 8 15.20 -16.68 20.07
C GLU A 8 16.25 -16.76 21.19
N PRO A 9 17.09 -15.72 21.36
CA PRO A 9 18.08 -15.66 22.43
C PRO A 9 17.46 -15.86 23.83
N MET A 10 18.10 -16.65 24.67
CA MET A 10 17.57 -17.00 26.00
C MET A 10 17.26 -15.77 26.86
N TYR A 11 18.01 -14.67 26.75
CA TYR A 11 17.73 -13.45 27.52
C TYR A 11 16.43 -12.77 27.07
N GLN A 12 16.08 -12.85 25.79
CA GLN A 12 14.79 -12.34 25.28
C GLN A 12 13.62 -13.18 25.78
N GLN A 13 13.78 -14.50 25.85
CA GLN A 13 12.76 -15.36 26.42
C GLN A 13 12.50 -15.06 27.90
N ILE A 14 13.57 -14.80 28.69
CA ILE A 14 13.45 -14.38 30.10
C ILE A 14 12.75 -13.02 30.20
N LYS A 15 13.16 -12.05 29.39
CA LYS A 15 12.53 -10.73 29.33
C LYS A 15 11.03 -10.86 29.09
N ARG A 16 10.64 -11.61 28.07
CA ARG A 16 9.24 -11.84 27.72
C ARG A 16 8.45 -12.55 28.82
N ASP A 17 9.04 -13.53 29.50
CA ASP A 17 8.40 -14.25 30.61
C ASP A 17 8.10 -13.28 31.78
N ILE A 18 9.06 -12.44 32.17
CA ILE A 18 8.89 -11.41 33.20
C ILE A 18 7.82 -10.39 32.77
N GLU A 19 7.85 -9.93 31.53
CA GLU A 19 6.84 -9.01 30.99
C GLU A 19 5.43 -9.61 31.04
N GLN A 20 5.28 -10.90 30.74
CA GLN A 20 4.00 -11.61 30.84
C GLN A 20 3.52 -11.72 32.29
N GLN A 21 4.40 -12.03 33.25
CA GLN A 21 4.06 -12.07 34.67
C GLN A 21 3.59 -10.69 35.21
N ILE A 22 4.20 -9.60 34.71
CA ILE A 22 3.75 -8.24 35.05
C ILE A 22 2.39 -7.94 34.38
N LEU A 23 2.20 -8.29 33.14
CA LEU A 23 0.93 -8.06 32.42
C LEU A 23 -0.23 -8.89 32.95
N SER A 24 0.04 -10.14 33.38
CA SER A 24 -0.97 -11.01 34.02
C SER A 24 -1.32 -10.58 35.45
N GLY A 25 -0.55 -9.64 36.04
CA GLY A 25 -0.72 -9.21 37.44
C GLY A 25 -0.14 -10.17 38.47
N GLU A 26 0.62 -11.16 38.07
CA GLU A 26 1.41 -12.03 38.94
C GLU A 26 2.52 -11.23 39.66
N ILE A 27 3.17 -10.32 38.89
CA ILE A 27 4.07 -9.29 39.43
C ILE A 27 3.37 -7.93 39.31
N LYS A 28 3.16 -7.25 40.44
CA LYS A 28 2.49 -5.93 40.50
C LYS A 28 3.51 -4.80 40.54
N ILE A 29 3.09 -3.59 40.16
CA ILE A 29 3.91 -2.39 40.35
C ILE A 29 4.18 -2.22 41.84
N GLY A 30 5.45 -2.07 42.21
CA GLY A 30 5.96 -2.01 43.56
C GLY A 30 6.51 -3.34 44.08
N ASP A 31 6.22 -4.46 43.43
CA ASP A 31 6.71 -5.75 43.87
C ASP A 31 8.22 -5.90 43.58
N LYS A 32 8.88 -6.57 44.52
CA LYS A 32 10.27 -6.97 44.37
C LYS A 32 10.37 -8.24 43.53
N LEU A 33 11.19 -8.23 42.48
CA LEU A 33 11.46 -9.41 41.68
C LEU A 33 12.39 -10.39 42.43
N MET A 34 12.41 -11.63 41.92
CA MET A 34 13.40 -12.63 42.30
C MET A 34 14.81 -12.02 42.18
N SER A 35 15.70 -12.38 43.09
CA SER A 35 17.10 -12.02 42.99
C SER A 35 17.78 -12.64 41.74
N GLU A 36 18.90 -12.07 41.30
CA GLU A 36 19.67 -12.65 40.19
C GLU A 36 19.97 -14.14 40.41
N THR A 37 20.27 -14.53 41.66
CA THR A 37 20.59 -15.91 42.03
C THR A 37 19.38 -16.84 41.90
N GLU A 38 18.24 -16.43 42.46
CA GLU A 38 16.98 -17.18 42.32
C GLU A 38 16.55 -17.34 40.87
N MET A 39 16.73 -16.28 40.01
CA MET A 39 16.47 -16.36 38.58
C MET A 39 17.40 -17.31 37.84
N LEU A 40 18.67 -17.44 38.25
CA LEU A 40 19.60 -18.42 37.67
C LEU A 40 19.11 -19.85 37.91
N GLU A 41 18.60 -20.10 39.12
CA GLU A 41 18.04 -21.41 39.51
C GLU A 41 16.72 -21.66 38.79
N HIS A 42 15.86 -20.66 38.73
CA HIS A 42 14.54 -20.78 38.09
C HIS A 42 14.61 -21.02 36.59
N TYR A 43 15.44 -20.26 35.87
CA TYR A 43 15.56 -20.34 34.40
C TYR A 43 16.66 -21.32 33.93
N HIS A 44 17.48 -21.81 34.83
CA HIS A 44 18.65 -22.68 34.50
C HIS A 44 19.58 -22.10 33.43
N VAL A 45 19.97 -20.84 33.55
CA VAL A 45 20.81 -20.10 32.59
C VAL A 45 22.02 -19.47 33.26
N ALA A 46 22.97 -18.97 32.43
CA ALA A 46 24.14 -18.26 32.93
C ALA A 46 23.78 -16.87 33.48
N ARG A 47 24.58 -16.37 34.46
CA ARG A 47 24.39 -15.04 35.10
C ARG A 47 24.31 -13.91 34.10
N MET A 48 25.12 -13.93 33.04
CA MET A 48 25.12 -12.89 32.01
C MET A 48 23.78 -12.82 31.25
N THR A 49 23.13 -13.97 31.05
CA THR A 49 21.82 -14.05 30.39
C THR A 49 20.73 -13.38 31.23
N VAL A 50 20.68 -13.63 32.54
CA VAL A 50 19.75 -12.97 33.44
C VAL A 50 20.01 -11.47 33.50
N ARG A 51 21.28 -11.07 33.62
CA ARG A 51 21.68 -9.66 33.65
C ARG A 51 21.30 -8.91 32.38
N ALA A 52 21.49 -9.52 31.20
CA ALA A 52 21.08 -8.93 29.93
C ALA A 52 19.57 -8.67 29.91
N ALA A 53 18.74 -9.67 30.29
CA ALA A 53 17.29 -9.51 30.36
C ALA A 53 16.88 -8.39 31.34
N LEU A 54 17.42 -8.39 32.57
CA LEU A 54 17.10 -7.37 33.55
C LEU A 54 17.58 -5.96 33.13
N THR A 55 18.72 -5.85 32.45
CA THR A 55 19.23 -4.57 31.94
C THR A 55 18.28 -3.98 30.89
N GLU A 56 17.79 -4.80 29.98
CA GLU A 56 16.80 -4.35 28.99
C GLU A 56 15.48 -3.91 29.66
N LEU A 57 14.96 -4.68 30.63
CA LEU A 57 13.74 -4.31 31.36
C LEU A 57 13.90 -3.01 32.16
N VAL A 58 15.08 -2.75 32.68
CA VAL A 58 15.41 -1.46 33.35
C VAL A 58 15.50 -0.34 32.32
N ASN A 59 16.15 -0.55 31.18
CA ASN A 59 16.26 0.43 30.10
C ASN A 59 14.89 0.78 29.51
N ASN A 60 13.99 -0.21 29.44
CA ASN A 60 12.59 -0.02 28.99
C ASN A 60 11.71 0.64 30.07
N GLY A 61 12.24 0.91 31.25
CA GLY A 61 11.52 1.57 32.34
C GLY A 61 10.50 0.69 33.07
N CYS A 62 10.45 -0.63 32.79
CA CYS A 62 9.57 -1.57 33.50
C CYS A 62 10.06 -1.88 34.89
N LEU A 63 11.39 -1.95 35.05
CA LEU A 63 12.03 -2.28 36.31
C LEU A 63 12.97 -1.14 36.76
N ALA A 64 13.15 -1.03 38.06
CA ALA A 64 14.19 -0.18 38.65
C ALA A 64 15.08 -1.00 39.61
N LYS A 65 16.38 -0.76 39.56
CA LYS A 65 17.37 -1.42 40.42
C LYS A 65 17.73 -0.49 41.58
N GLU A 66 17.36 -0.91 42.79
CA GLU A 66 17.72 -0.18 44.02
C GLU A 66 18.94 -0.82 44.68
N ARG A 67 19.97 -0.01 44.91
CA ARG A 67 21.22 -0.49 45.45
C ARG A 67 21.05 -1.10 46.83
N GLY A 68 21.41 -2.38 47.00
CA GLY A 68 21.27 -3.11 48.28
C GLY A 68 19.85 -3.61 48.59
N ARG A 69 18.83 -3.23 47.82
CA ARG A 69 17.43 -3.64 48.07
C ARG A 69 16.90 -4.65 47.05
N GLY A 70 17.39 -4.60 45.79
CA GLY A 70 17.01 -5.50 44.73
C GLY A 70 16.47 -4.79 43.50
N THR A 71 15.75 -5.55 42.67
CA THR A 71 15.06 -5.06 41.45
C THR A 71 13.55 -5.05 41.71
N PHE A 72 12.89 -3.97 41.34
CA PHE A 72 11.47 -3.74 41.57
C PHE A 72 10.72 -3.46 40.29
N CYS A 73 9.49 -3.91 40.16
CA CYS A 73 8.57 -3.51 39.10
C CYS A 73 8.11 -2.07 39.35
N VAL A 74 8.35 -1.15 38.42
CA VAL A 74 8.01 0.28 38.59
C VAL A 74 6.98 0.74 37.54
N ALA A 75 6.78 0.00 36.46
CA ALA A 75 5.76 0.30 35.48
C ALA A 75 5.35 -0.98 34.73
N LEU A 76 4.17 -0.95 34.14
CA LEU A 76 3.78 -2.00 33.19
C LEU A 76 4.75 -2.00 32.02
N PRO A 77 5.10 -3.21 31.48
CA PRO A 77 5.84 -3.28 30.25
C PRO A 77 5.14 -2.43 29.19
N ARG A 78 5.89 -1.57 28.53
CA ARG A 78 5.41 -1.02 27.27
C ARG A 78 5.16 -2.25 26.40
N GLN A 79 3.90 -2.59 26.19
CA GLN A 79 3.59 -3.47 25.08
C GLN A 79 4.23 -2.79 23.88
N GLU A 80 5.24 -3.41 23.30
CA GLU A 80 5.61 -3.07 21.93
C GLU A 80 4.31 -3.18 21.18
N LYS A 81 3.72 -2.03 20.87
CA LYS A 81 2.51 -2.01 20.04
C LYS A 81 2.97 -2.62 18.75
N LYS A 82 2.69 -3.90 18.55
CA LYS A 82 2.83 -4.55 17.26
C LYS A 82 1.81 -3.92 16.32
N SER A 83 2.04 -2.66 15.98
CA SER A 83 1.17 -1.90 15.09
C SER A 83 1.94 -1.53 13.83
N ILE A 84 1.27 -1.69 12.71
CA ILE A 84 1.71 -1.23 11.41
C ILE A 84 0.80 -0.08 11.01
N ASP A 85 1.42 1.06 10.71
CA ASP A 85 0.71 2.23 10.20
C ASP A 85 0.57 2.12 8.68
N VAL A 86 -0.67 2.25 8.21
CA VAL A 86 -1.01 2.17 6.80
C VAL A 86 -1.53 3.54 6.37
N LEU A 87 -0.79 4.20 5.47
CA LEU A 87 -1.11 5.53 4.96
C LEU A 87 -1.70 5.41 3.57
N LEU A 88 -3.01 5.62 3.45
CA LEU A 88 -3.76 5.53 2.20
C LEU A 88 -4.69 6.75 2.07
N ASP A 89 -5.03 7.10 0.84
CA ASP A 89 -6.16 7.96 0.57
C ASP A 89 -7.46 7.17 0.74
N THR A 90 -8.35 7.61 1.65
CA THR A 90 -9.63 6.96 1.92
C THR A 90 -10.82 7.67 1.28
N GLY A 91 -10.60 8.79 0.60
CA GLY A 91 -11.63 9.59 -0.04
C GLY A 91 -12.21 8.91 -1.30
N ASP A 92 -11.90 9.46 -2.46
CA ASP A 92 -12.41 8.96 -3.75
C ASP A 92 -11.66 7.71 -4.26
N ASN A 93 -10.83 7.10 -3.42
CA ASN A 93 -10.01 5.95 -3.80
C ASN A 93 -10.75 4.62 -3.55
N TYR A 94 -11.43 4.10 -4.57
CA TYR A 94 -12.13 2.82 -4.51
C TYR A 94 -11.20 1.58 -4.40
N PHE A 95 -9.86 1.76 -4.45
CA PHE A 95 -8.87 0.70 -4.20
C PHE A 95 -8.61 0.45 -2.73
N THR A 96 -8.75 1.45 -1.89
CA THR A 96 -8.42 1.38 -0.46
C THR A 96 -8.97 0.13 0.23
N PRO A 97 -10.24 -0.29 0.03
CA PRO A 97 -10.75 -1.51 0.65
C PRO A 97 -10.00 -2.78 0.24
N TYR A 98 -9.52 -2.85 -0.99
CA TYR A 98 -8.78 -4.01 -1.50
C TYR A 98 -7.38 -4.10 -0.87
N PHE A 99 -6.64 -2.98 -0.85
CA PHE A 99 -5.34 -2.92 -0.17
C PHE A 99 -5.47 -3.29 1.29
N LEU A 100 -6.44 -2.71 2.00
CA LEU A 100 -6.68 -2.99 3.42
C LEU A 100 -7.04 -4.46 3.65
N SER A 101 -7.84 -5.06 2.80
CA SER A 101 -8.19 -6.48 2.91
C SER A 101 -6.95 -7.38 2.80
N GLY A 102 -6.06 -7.11 1.83
CA GLY A 102 -4.81 -7.84 1.67
C GLY A 102 -3.88 -7.65 2.87
N ILE A 103 -3.64 -6.40 3.26
CA ILE A 103 -2.77 -6.05 4.39
C ILE A 103 -3.28 -6.67 5.70
N SER A 104 -4.59 -6.50 6.03
CA SER A 104 -5.17 -7.03 7.27
C SER A 104 -5.02 -8.53 7.38
N ARG A 105 -5.24 -9.27 6.29
CA ARG A 105 -5.12 -10.74 6.28
C ARG A 105 -3.74 -11.21 6.73
N VAL A 106 -2.68 -10.52 6.30
CA VAL A 106 -1.31 -10.83 6.67
C VAL A 106 -1.02 -10.40 8.11
N LEU A 107 -1.37 -9.16 8.48
CA LEU A 107 -1.08 -8.61 9.80
C LEU A 107 -1.81 -9.35 10.91
N ASP A 108 -3.09 -9.73 10.71
CA ASP A 108 -3.90 -10.47 11.67
C ASP A 108 -3.28 -11.84 11.97
N ARG A 109 -2.79 -12.54 10.95
CA ARG A 109 -2.11 -13.84 11.10
C ARG A 109 -0.86 -13.76 11.96
N GLU A 110 -0.12 -12.65 11.88
CA GLU A 110 1.14 -12.42 12.59
C GLU A 110 0.95 -11.64 13.90
N GLY A 111 -0.30 -11.31 14.26
CA GLY A 111 -0.65 -10.62 15.51
C GLY A 111 -0.25 -9.14 15.55
N TYR A 112 -0.19 -8.47 14.39
CA TYR A 112 0.00 -7.02 14.28
C TYR A 112 -1.34 -6.30 14.16
N GLN A 113 -1.44 -5.14 14.81
CA GLN A 113 -2.59 -4.25 14.66
C GLN A 113 -2.39 -3.33 13.45
N LEU A 114 -3.36 -3.27 12.55
CA LEU A 114 -3.41 -2.28 11.48
C LEU A 114 -3.91 -0.95 12.02
N VAL A 115 -3.18 0.14 11.77
CA VAL A 115 -3.60 1.51 12.08
C VAL A 115 -3.73 2.29 10.77
N LEU A 116 -4.96 2.51 10.34
CA LEU A 116 -5.24 3.26 9.11
C LEU A 116 -5.09 4.77 9.36
N ASN A 117 -4.35 5.44 8.49
CA ASN A 117 -4.15 6.87 8.48
C ASN A 117 -4.59 7.43 7.11
N ASP A 118 -5.57 8.33 7.11
CA ASP A 118 -6.09 8.94 5.88
C ASP A 118 -5.19 10.10 5.43
N THR A 119 -4.57 9.95 4.26
CA THR A 119 -3.64 10.93 3.69
C THR A 119 -4.35 12.05 2.94
N ARG A 120 -5.62 11.88 2.60
CA ARG A 120 -6.40 12.82 1.77
C ARG A 120 -5.70 13.21 0.46
N ASP A 121 -4.76 12.38 0.01
CA ASP A 121 -3.93 12.61 -1.19
C ASP A 121 -3.25 14.00 -1.22
N THR A 122 -2.81 14.52 -0.03
CA THR A 122 -2.12 15.81 0.10
C THR A 122 -0.77 15.67 0.78
N VAL A 123 0.23 16.44 0.32
CA VAL A 123 1.60 16.43 0.88
C VAL A 123 1.59 16.83 2.35
N GLU A 124 0.85 17.88 2.71
CA GLU A 124 0.79 18.38 4.09
C GLU A 124 0.26 17.32 5.08
N MET A 125 -0.70 16.50 4.63
CA MET A 125 -1.24 15.45 5.47
C MET A 125 -0.24 14.30 5.63
N PHE A 126 0.50 13.95 4.57
CA PHE A 126 1.59 12.96 4.65
C PHE A 126 2.65 13.38 5.67
N GLU A 127 3.14 14.61 5.59
CA GLU A 127 4.15 15.16 6.50
C GLU A 127 3.67 15.09 7.96
N LYS A 128 2.48 15.61 8.22
CA LYS A 128 1.86 15.59 9.54
C LYS A 128 1.71 14.18 10.11
N LEU A 129 1.24 13.24 9.29
CA LEU A 129 1.04 11.85 9.72
C LEU A 129 2.36 11.16 10.04
N LEU A 130 3.39 11.30 9.20
CA LEU A 130 4.69 10.71 9.46
C LEU A 130 5.31 11.23 10.77
N GLN A 131 5.27 12.53 11.02
CA GLN A 131 5.74 13.12 12.30
C GLN A 131 4.99 12.52 13.50
N GLN A 132 3.67 12.39 13.42
CA GLN A 132 2.87 11.79 14.48
C GLN A 132 3.20 10.31 14.69
N ILE A 133 3.38 9.55 13.62
CA ILE A 133 3.70 8.12 13.64
C ILE A 133 5.07 7.90 14.27
N ILE A 134 6.08 8.66 13.86
CA ILE A 134 7.44 8.58 14.42
C ILE A 134 7.40 8.90 15.92
N SER A 135 6.71 9.96 16.32
CA SER A 135 6.64 10.41 17.73
C SER A 135 5.93 9.43 18.65
N ARG A 136 4.86 8.77 18.20
CA ARG A 136 4.10 7.78 18.99
C ARG A 136 4.71 6.37 18.96
N GLY A 137 5.62 6.11 18.01
CA GLY A 137 6.20 4.81 17.74
C GLY A 137 5.29 3.88 16.93
N THR A 138 5.86 3.19 15.99
CA THR A 138 5.25 2.15 15.15
C THR A 138 6.27 1.04 14.90
N SER A 139 5.82 -0.17 14.57
CA SER A 139 6.74 -1.23 14.13
C SER A 139 7.17 -1.04 12.67
N GLY A 140 6.29 -0.47 11.83
CA GLY A 140 6.58 -0.25 10.40
C GLY A 140 5.46 0.50 9.70
N ILE A 141 5.71 0.90 8.46
CA ILE A 141 4.80 1.76 7.68
C ILE A 141 4.59 1.15 6.29
N ILE A 142 3.34 1.03 5.87
CA ILE A 142 2.93 0.81 4.48
C ILE A 142 2.31 2.10 3.97
N ILE A 143 2.79 2.62 2.85
CA ILE A 143 2.38 3.94 2.36
C ILE A 143 2.08 3.91 0.86
N GLN A 144 0.89 4.39 0.48
CA GLN A 144 0.59 4.73 -0.90
C GLN A 144 1.04 6.17 -1.12
N PRO A 145 2.06 6.43 -1.96
CA PRO A 145 2.44 7.79 -2.31
C PRO A 145 1.26 8.54 -2.93
N TYR A 146 1.19 9.85 -2.71
CA TYR A 146 0.15 10.67 -3.32
C TYR A 146 0.12 10.48 -4.84
N ARG A 147 -1.08 10.40 -5.39
CA ARG A 147 -1.31 10.04 -6.80
C ARG A 147 -1.20 11.23 -7.75
N ARG A 148 -1.39 12.45 -7.23
CA ARG A 148 -1.32 13.66 -8.04
C ARG A 148 0.09 13.94 -8.55
N VAL A 149 0.19 14.49 -9.75
CA VAL A 149 1.45 14.93 -10.34
C VAL A 149 1.88 16.23 -9.64
N GLN A 150 2.70 16.08 -8.63
CA GLN A 150 3.33 17.20 -7.93
C GLN A 150 4.71 16.77 -7.42
N ASP A 151 5.55 17.74 -7.15
CA ASP A 151 6.86 17.46 -6.60
C ASP A 151 6.76 17.03 -5.13
N ILE A 152 7.64 16.12 -4.75
CA ILE A 152 7.80 15.74 -3.36
C ILE A 152 8.46 16.90 -2.61
N SER A 153 7.94 17.27 -1.44
CA SER A 153 8.55 18.33 -0.63
C SER A 153 9.84 17.83 0.03
N GLU A 154 10.78 18.73 0.27
CA GLU A 154 11.99 18.41 1.05
C GLU A 154 11.65 17.98 2.48
N GLU A 155 10.55 18.47 3.04
CA GLU A 155 10.05 18.09 4.35
C GLU A 155 9.65 16.62 4.37
N LEU A 156 8.85 16.19 3.40
CA LEU A 156 8.43 14.78 3.29
C LEU A 156 9.62 13.84 3.08
N LEU A 157 10.63 14.25 2.30
CA LEU A 157 11.87 13.48 2.14
C LEU A 157 12.58 13.32 3.49
N ARG A 158 12.72 14.40 4.26
CA ARG A 158 13.33 14.36 5.60
C ARG A 158 12.58 13.45 6.58
N GLU A 159 11.25 13.45 6.54
CA GLU A 159 10.45 12.55 7.38
C GLU A 159 10.64 11.08 7.00
N LEU A 160 10.73 10.76 5.71
CA LEU A 160 11.04 9.41 5.25
C LEU A 160 12.45 8.95 5.67
N GLU A 161 13.44 9.83 5.56
CA GLU A 161 14.80 9.60 6.06
C GLU A 161 14.83 9.41 7.58
N SER A 162 14.01 10.18 8.31
CA SER A 162 13.87 10.04 9.77
C SER A 162 13.28 8.69 10.16
N CYS A 163 12.33 8.15 9.40
CA CYS A 163 11.83 6.78 9.59
C CYS A 163 12.96 5.76 9.44
N GLN A 164 13.76 5.88 8.38
CA GLN A 164 14.89 4.98 8.12
C GLN A 164 15.95 5.06 9.23
N ALA A 165 16.30 6.29 9.66
CA ALA A 165 17.23 6.52 10.74
C ALA A 165 16.74 5.96 12.09
N ALA A 166 15.45 5.97 12.32
CA ALA A 166 14.80 5.38 13.50
C ALA A 166 14.68 3.85 13.42
N GLY A 167 15.12 3.22 12.30
CA GLY A 167 14.98 1.78 12.07
C GLY A 167 13.56 1.33 11.80
N ILE A 168 12.66 2.24 11.40
CA ILE A 168 11.27 1.95 11.04
C ILE A 168 11.24 1.57 9.56
N PRO A 169 10.93 0.30 9.19
CA PRO A 169 10.83 -0.11 7.82
C PRO A 169 9.61 0.55 7.14
N VAL A 170 9.82 0.97 5.89
CA VAL A 170 8.79 1.60 5.05
C VAL A 170 8.67 0.84 3.73
N VAL A 171 7.46 0.45 3.37
CA VAL A 171 7.12 -0.17 2.08
C VAL A 171 6.11 0.69 1.36
N THR A 172 6.32 0.94 0.06
CA THR A 172 5.35 1.67 -0.76
C THR A 172 4.47 0.73 -1.57
N ILE A 173 3.21 1.11 -1.76
CA ILE A 173 2.26 0.40 -2.63
C ILE A 173 1.66 1.36 -3.65
N ASP A 174 1.35 0.84 -4.84
CA ASP A 174 0.71 1.56 -5.94
C ASP A 174 1.45 2.84 -6.36
N GLY A 175 2.75 2.83 -6.16
CA GLY A 175 3.61 3.95 -6.52
C GLY A 175 4.92 3.96 -5.77
N LYS A 176 5.75 4.96 -6.07
CA LYS A 176 7.02 5.20 -5.39
C LYS A 176 7.25 6.69 -5.21
N PHE A 177 7.99 7.04 -4.18
CA PHE A 177 8.56 8.36 -4.05
C PHE A 177 9.79 8.47 -4.95
N ARG A 178 9.91 9.61 -5.64
CA ARG A 178 11.08 9.90 -6.48
C ARG A 178 12.33 9.96 -5.61
N ASP A 179 13.42 9.40 -6.12
CA ASP A 179 14.75 9.46 -5.49
C ASP A 179 14.87 8.81 -4.09
N GLN A 180 13.88 7.98 -3.69
CA GLN A 180 13.92 7.19 -2.46
C GLN A 180 14.16 5.72 -2.76
N ASP A 181 15.13 5.11 -2.04
CA ASP A 181 15.43 3.68 -2.12
C ASP A 181 14.55 2.88 -1.14
N LEU A 182 13.24 2.96 -1.34
CA LEU A 182 12.24 2.19 -0.58
C LEU A 182 11.83 0.95 -1.36
N VAL A 183 11.46 -0.11 -0.64
CA VAL A 183 10.79 -1.25 -1.29
C VAL A 183 9.41 -0.82 -1.73
N GLY A 184 9.03 -1.14 -2.98
CA GLY A 184 7.77 -0.70 -3.54
C GLY A 184 7.13 -1.72 -4.47
N TYR A 185 5.81 -1.75 -4.44
CA TYR A 185 4.95 -2.60 -5.24
C TYR A 185 4.11 -1.73 -6.17
N MET A 186 4.19 -1.97 -7.48
CA MET A 186 3.56 -1.14 -8.50
C MET A 186 3.04 -2.00 -9.66
N THR A 187 2.09 -1.47 -10.41
CA THR A 187 1.67 -2.04 -11.70
C THR A 187 2.44 -1.38 -12.85
N ASP A 188 2.74 -2.13 -13.91
CA ASP A 188 3.29 -1.58 -15.14
C ASP A 188 2.18 -0.88 -15.94
N ASP A 189 1.87 0.36 -15.54
CA ASP A 189 0.82 1.17 -16.15
C ASP A 189 1.12 1.52 -17.62
N VAL A 190 2.41 1.59 -18.01
CA VAL A 190 2.77 1.80 -19.42
C VAL A 190 2.40 0.56 -20.24
N CYS A 191 2.72 -0.62 -19.73
CA CYS A 191 2.30 -1.88 -20.35
C CYS A 191 0.77 -1.99 -20.40
N GLY A 192 0.08 -1.63 -19.31
CA GLY A 192 -1.38 -1.69 -19.22
C GLY A 192 -2.08 -0.76 -20.23
N GLY A 193 -1.65 0.50 -20.32
CA GLY A 193 -2.18 1.45 -21.31
C GLY A 193 -1.94 0.99 -22.76
N LYS A 194 -0.76 0.41 -22.99
CA LYS A 194 -0.45 -0.21 -24.30
C LYS A 194 -1.37 -1.38 -24.59
N LEU A 195 -1.54 -2.30 -23.65
CA LEU A 195 -2.36 -3.50 -23.81
C LEU A 195 -3.83 -3.18 -24.11
N ALA A 196 -4.42 -2.21 -23.42
CA ALA A 196 -5.79 -1.72 -23.67
C ALA A 196 -5.94 -1.21 -25.11
N THR A 197 -4.98 -0.41 -25.57
CA THR A 197 -5.00 0.23 -26.88
C THR A 197 -4.78 -0.80 -27.99
N GLU A 198 -3.82 -1.71 -27.84
CA GLU A 198 -3.55 -2.79 -28.80
C GLU A 198 -4.73 -3.73 -28.99
N HIS A 199 -5.49 -3.99 -27.91
CA HIS A 199 -6.72 -4.77 -28.02
C HIS A 199 -7.73 -4.09 -28.96
N LEU A 200 -8.00 -2.79 -28.80
CA LEU A 200 -8.88 -2.04 -29.70
C LEU A 200 -8.37 -2.03 -31.15
N ILE A 201 -7.07 -1.88 -31.34
CA ILE A 201 -6.44 -1.92 -32.67
C ILE A 201 -6.64 -3.31 -33.31
N THR A 202 -6.49 -4.39 -32.52
CA THR A 202 -6.71 -5.78 -32.97
C THR A 202 -8.18 -6.05 -33.30
N MET A 203 -9.09 -5.37 -32.61
CA MET A 203 -10.54 -5.40 -32.90
C MET A 203 -10.93 -4.57 -34.12
N GLY A 204 -9.97 -3.90 -34.78
CA GLY A 204 -10.19 -3.17 -36.03
C GLY A 204 -10.30 -1.66 -35.87
N HIS A 205 -10.37 -1.14 -34.63
CA HIS A 205 -10.48 0.29 -34.40
C HIS A 205 -9.19 1.03 -34.82
N ARG A 206 -9.37 2.21 -35.42
CA ARG A 206 -8.29 3.10 -35.85
C ARG A 206 -8.47 4.54 -35.33
N LYS A 207 -9.70 4.89 -34.94
CA LYS A 207 -10.10 6.17 -34.38
C LYS A 207 -10.34 5.96 -32.89
N ILE A 208 -9.26 5.91 -32.10
CA ILE A 208 -9.27 5.58 -30.69
C ILE A 208 -8.98 6.84 -29.89
N LEU A 209 -9.86 7.21 -28.97
CA LEU A 209 -9.67 8.29 -28.02
C LEU A 209 -9.04 7.76 -26.74
N GLY A 210 -8.00 8.41 -26.25
CA GLY A 210 -7.54 8.28 -24.88
C GLY A 210 -8.27 9.28 -23.98
N LEU A 211 -9.04 8.82 -23.02
CA LEU A 211 -9.72 9.66 -22.03
C LEU A 211 -9.00 9.50 -20.68
N PHE A 212 -8.12 10.43 -20.36
CA PHE A 212 -7.18 10.35 -19.25
C PHE A 212 -7.31 11.57 -18.32
N ARG A 213 -6.69 11.47 -17.14
CA ARG A 213 -6.62 12.55 -16.15
C ARG A 213 -5.18 13.00 -16.00
N SER A 214 -4.86 14.21 -16.47
CA SER A 214 -3.47 14.70 -16.50
C SER A 214 -2.90 14.97 -15.11
N SER A 215 -3.75 15.19 -14.11
CA SER A 215 -3.36 15.45 -12.73
C SER A 215 -2.92 14.21 -11.95
N TYR A 216 -3.08 12.99 -12.50
CA TYR A 216 -2.73 11.75 -11.82
C TYR A 216 -1.52 11.06 -12.44
N ARG A 217 -0.58 10.62 -11.62
CA ARG A 217 0.71 10.03 -12.05
C ARG A 217 0.54 8.72 -12.80
N ASP A 218 -0.28 7.80 -12.29
CA ASP A 218 -0.62 6.54 -12.94
C ASP A 218 -1.29 6.77 -14.30
N SER A 219 -2.16 7.78 -14.40
CA SER A 219 -2.76 8.21 -15.67
C SER A 219 -1.71 8.66 -16.69
N VAL A 220 -0.68 9.39 -16.26
CA VAL A 220 0.43 9.78 -17.15
C VAL A 220 1.15 8.55 -17.73
N PHE A 221 1.35 7.51 -16.94
CA PHE A 221 1.97 6.28 -17.42
C PHE A 221 1.05 5.50 -18.36
N ARG A 222 -0.25 5.38 -18.03
CA ARG A 222 -1.27 4.76 -18.91
C ARG A 222 -1.37 5.51 -20.25
N THR A 223 -1.34 6.84 -20.22
CA THR A 223 -1.30 7.70 -21.41
C THR A 223 -0.07 7.41 -22.29
N ARG A 224 1.10 7.26 -21.67
CA ARG A 224 2.34 6.89 -22.43
C ARG A 224 2.18 5.54 -23.12
N GLY A 225 1.59 4.56 -22.45
CA GLY A 225 1.30 3.26 -23.06
C GLY A 225 0.34 3.36 -24.24
N TYR A 226 -0.74 4.13 -24.10
CA TYR A 226 -1.67 4.43 -25.19
C TYR A 226 -0.97 5.10 -26.38
N CYS A 227 -0.24 6.18 -26.16
CA CYS A 227 0.49 6.87 -27.23
C CYS A 227 1.45 5.93 -27.96
N ARG A 228 2.21 5.14 -27.19
CA ARG A 228 3.16 4.18 -27.76
C ARG A 228 2.48 3.15 -28.67
N ALA A 229 1.35 2.58 -28.24
CA ALA A 229 0.59 1.64 -29.07
C ALA A 229 0.06 2.30 -30.36
N MET A 230 -0.49 3.51 -30.26
CA MET A 230 -0.95 4.27 -31.43
C MET A 230 0.18 4.53 -32.42
N GLU A 231 1.32 4.99 -31.95
CA GLU A 231 2.51 5.29 -32.79
C GLU A 231 3.11 4.03 -33.44
N GLU A 232 3.24 2.93 -32.70
CA GLU A 232 3.73 1.64 -33.22
C GLU A 232 2.84 1.10 -34.34
N HIS A 233 1.56 1.45 -34.35
CA HIS A 233 0.61 1.10 -35.43
C HIS A 233 0.37 2.23 -36.43
N SER A 234 1.23 3.26 -36.48
CA SER A 234 1.11 4.42 -37.37
C SER A 234 -0.23 5.16 -37.28
N LEU A 235 -0.81 5.21 -36.09
CA LEU A 235 -2.03 5.95 -35.74
C LEU A 235 -1.68 7.23 -34.97
N THR A 236 -2.46 8.28 -35.17
CA THR A 236 -2.28 9.53 -34.43
C THR A 236 -2.99 9.48 -33.10
N PRO A 237 -2.28 9.63 -31.95
CA PRO A 237 -2.92 9.71 -30.66
C PRO A 237 -3.88 10.90 -30.56
N GLN A 238 -5.07 10.66 -30.01
CA GLN A 238 -6.05 11.68 -29.69
C GLN A 238 -6.40 11.56 -28.21
N ILE A 239 -6.13 12.62 -27.42
CA ILE A 239 -6.30 12.61 -25.98
C ILE A 239 -7.27 13.69 -25.56
N LEU A 240 -8.19 13.34 -24.67
CA LEU A 240 -9.09 14.26 -23.99
C LEU A 240 -8.83 14.18 -22.49
N ASP A 241 -8.63 15.32 -21.86
CA ASP A 241 -8.40 15.39 -20.41
C ASP A 241 -9.73 15.34 -19.65
N ALA A 242 -9.84 14.42 -18.70
CA ALA A 242 -11.03 14.22 -17.87
C ALA A 242 -10.88 14.82 -16.45
N ASP A 243 -9.94 15.71 -16.21
CA ASP A 243 -9.84 16.44 -14.93
C ASP A 243 -10.87 17.57 -14.81
N GLY A 244 -11.53 17.92 -15.89
CA GLY A 244 -12.57 18.93 -15.95
C GLY A 244 -13.84 18.42 -16.64
N GLU A 245 -14.63 19.33 -17.16
CA GLU A 245 -15.83 19.02 -17.93
C GLU A 245 -15.44 18.53 -19.34
N TYR A 246 -15.46 17.21 -19.56
CA TYR A 246 -15.05 16.58 -20.82
C TYR A 246 -16.24 16.16 -21.72
N GLN A 247 -17.45 16.02 -21.17
CA GLN A 247 -18.62 15.47 -21.85
C GLN A 247 -19.01 16.26 -23.13
N PRO A 248 -19.01 17.61 -23.18
CA PRO A 248 -19.35 18.32 -24.41
C PRO A 248 -18.38 18.05 -25.57
N ALA A 249 -17.06 17.98 -25.26
CA ALA A 249 -16.04 17.67 -26.25
C ALA A 249 -16.17 16.20 -26.72
N LEU A 250 -16.40 15.28 -25.81
CA LEU A 250 -16.64 13.87 -26.12
C LEU A 250 -17.87 13.68 -27.03
N GLN A 251 -18.97 14.38 -26.76
CA GLN A 251 -20.18 14.38 -27.58
C GLN A 251 -19.91 14.88 -29.00
N ALA A 252 -19.15 15.97 -29.15
CA ALA A 252 -18.79 16.49 -30.45
C ALA A 252 -17.94 15.52 -31.28
N LEU A 253 -16.99 14.80 -30.64
CA LEU A 253 -16.18 13.77 -31.27
C LEU A 253 -17.02 12.57 -31.75
N LEU A 254 -18.01 12.15 -30.98
CA LEU A 254 -18.94 11.07 -31.36
C LEU A 254 -19.83 11.49 -32.52
N GLN A 255 -20.47 12.67 -32.45
CA GLN A 255 -21.35 13.18 -33.51
C GLN A 255 -20.61 13.37 -34.84
N SER A 256 -19.36 13.80 -34.82
CA SER A 256 -18.53 13.95 -36.01
C SER A 256 -17.90 12.62 -36.50
N ARG A 257 -18.18 11.51 -35.85
CA ARG A 257 -17.61 10.18 -36.14
C ARG A 257 -16.07 10.17 -36.18
N GLN A 258 -15.45 11.01 -35.36
CA GLN A 258 -14.00 11.06 -35.24
C GLN A 258 -13.43 9.96 -34.36
N ILE A 259 -14.25 9.31 -33.55
CA ILE A 259 -13.86 8.20 -32.68
C ILE A 259 -14.82 7.02 -32.86
N THR A 260 -14.29 5.81 -32.68
CA THR A 260 -15.05 4.53 -32.64
C THR A 260 -14.76 3.73 -31.38
N ALA A 261 -13.76 4.12 -30.60
CA ALA A 261 -13.41 3.49 -29.35
C ALA A 261 -12.74 4.46 -28.38
N ILE A 262 -12.80 4.13 -27.09
CA ILE A 262 -12.22 4.93 -26.01
C ILE A 262 -11.43 4.02 -25.07
N VAL A 263 -10.20 4.43 -24.74
CA VAL A 263 -9.43 3.92 -23.60
C VAL A 263 -9.62 4.88 -22.45
N CYS A 264 -10.34 4.46 -21.42
CA CYS A 264 -10.56 5.26 -20.23
C CYS A 264 -9.42 5.08 -19.22
N TYR A 265 -9.13 6.14 -18.48
CA TYR A 265 -8.16 6.13 -17.38
C TYR A 265 -8.40 4.97 -16.42
N ASN A 266 -9.66 4.73 -16.04
CA ASN A 266 -10.05 3.65 -15.14
C ASN A 266 -11.51 3.21 -15.34
N ASP A 267 -11.95 2.20 -14.60
CA ASP A 267 -13.32 1.67 -14.69
C ASP A 267 -14.37 2.69 -14.23
N LEU A 268 -14.07 3.52 -13.24
CA LEU A 268 -15.00 4.55 -12.79
C LEU A 268 -15.31 5.55 -13.92
N LEU A 269 -14.27 6.02 -14.62
CA LEU A 269 -14.45 6.90 -15.77
C LEU A 269 -15.16 6.20 -16.93
N ALA A 270 -14.94 4.89 -17.12
CA ALA A 270 -15.64 4.11 -18.12
C ALA A 270 -17.14 3.99 -17.78
N VAL A 271 -17.51 3.83 -16.50
CA VAL A 271 -18.89 3.85 -16.03
C VAL A 271 -19.53 5.22 -16.24
N ASP A 272 -18.82 6.31 -15.95
CA ASP A 272 -19.29 7.66 -16.21
C ASP A 272 -19.58 7.88 -17.71
N CYS A 273 -18.72 7.36 -18.58
CA CYS A 273 -18.96 7.35 -20.02
C CYS A 273 -20.23 6.56 -20.38
N HIS A 274 -20.45 5.37 -19.81
CA HIS A 274 -21.67 4.58 -20.07
C HIS A 274 -22.93 5.35 -19.65
N HIS A 275 -22.92 5.99 -18.48
CA HIS A 275 -24.04 6.82 -18.02
C HIS A 275 -24.30 8.00 -18.95
N PHE A 276 -23.25 8.71 -19.33
CA PHE A 276 -23.37 9.84 -20.27
C PHE A 276 -23.88 9.37 -21.64
N PHE A 277 -23.38 8.27 -22.18
CA PHE A 277 -23.80 7.71 -23.47
C PHE A 277 -25.26 7.30 -23.46
N ALA A 278 -25.74 6.68 -22.37
CA ALA A 278 -27.15 6.35 -22.22
C ALA A 278 -28.08 7.60 -22.27
N GLN A 279 -27.62 8.74 -21.71
CA GLN A 279 -28.38 10.00 -21.74
C GLN A 279 -28.46 10.61 -23.14
N ILE A 280 -27.45 10.44 -23.97
CA ILE A 280 -27.40 11.01 -25.34
C ILE A 280 -27.77 9.98 -26.42
N GLY A 281 -28.19 8.77 -26.03
CA GLY A 281 -28.65 7.72 -26.95
C GLY A 281 -27.54 7.02 -27.73
N VAL A 282 -26.31 7.05 -27.26
CA VAL A 282 -25.16 6.33 -27.84
C VAL A 282 -25.05 4.95 -27.18
N ARG A 283 -24.89 3.90 -27.96
CA ARG A 283 -24.84 2.52 -27.49
C ARG A 283 -23.40 2.02 -27.38
N VAL A 284 -23.14 1.33 -26.30
CA VAL A 284 -21.87 0.58 -26.09
C VAL A 284 -22.21 -0.90 -26.21
N PRO A 285 -21.52 -1.68 -27.01
CA PRO A 285 -20.36 -1.34 -27.86
C PRO A 285 -20.71 -0.91 -29.30
N GLU A 286 -21.99 -0.89 -29.73
CA GLU A 286 -22.41 -0.80 -31.12
C GLU A 286 -22.01 0.51 -31.81
N ASP A 287 -22.11 1.63 -31.10
CA ASP A 287 -21.79 2.97 -31.64
C ASP A 287 -20.39 3.41 -31.22
N VAL A 288 -19.92 2.96 -30.03
CA VAL A 288 -18.56 3.20 -29.52
C VAL A 288 -18.13 2.10 -28.57
N SER A 289 -16.93 1.56 -28.76
CA SER A 289 -16.31 0.61 -27.83
C SER A 289 -15.62 1.34 -26.67
N VAL A 290 -15.65 0.76 -25.47
CA VAL A 290 -15.06 1.35 -24.26
C VAL A 290 -14.19 0.31 -23.54
N ILE A 291 -12.95 0.69 -23.20
CA ILE A 291 -12.09 -0.09 -22.30
C ILE A 291 -11.83 0.70 -21.03
N GLY A 292 -11.98 0.03 -19.87
CA GLY A 292 -11.61 0.53 -18.56
C GLY A 292 -10.21 0.08 -18.14
N TYR A 293 -9.89 0.36 -16.88
CA TYR A 293 -8.67 -0.07 -16.22
C TYR A 293 -9.01 -0.34 -14.75
N ASP A 294 -8.29 -1.25 -14.11
CA ASP A 294 -8.33 -1.66 -12.71
C ASP A 294 -9.11 -2.96 -12.44
N ASP A 295 -9.92 -3.43 -13.38
CA ASP A 295 -10.73 -4.67 -13.28
C ASP A 295 -11.49 -4.76 -11.94
N THR A 296 -12.35 -3.79 -11.70
CA THR A 296 -13.10 -3.64 -10.45
C THR A 296 -14.48 -4.27 -10.52
N ALA A 297 -15.16 -4.33 -9.37
CA ALA A 297 -16.58 -4.70 -9.32
C ALA A 297 -17.48 -3.78 -10.19
N LEU A 298 -17.07 -2.53 -10.43
CA LEU A 298 -17.76 -1.60 -11.31
C LEU A 298 -17.79 -2.10 -12.76
N ALA A 299 -16.65 -2.62 -13.25
CA ALA A 299 -16.58 -3.18 -14.60
C ALA A 299 -17.50 -4.38 -14.80
N VAL A 300 -17.65 -5.21 -13.76
CA VAL A 300 -18.52 -6.40 -13.76
C VAL A 300 -19.99 -6.03 -13.61
N ALA A 301 -20.30 -5.02 -12.79
CA ALA A 301 -21.68 -4.58 -12.52
C ALA A 301 -22.28 -3.70 -13.64
N SER A 302 -21.45 -3.17 -14.54
CA SER A 302 -21.91 -2.36 -15.68
C SER A 302 -22.68 -3.17 -16.72
N LEU A 303 -23.54 -2.50 -17.47
CA LEU A 303 -24.26 -3.06 -18.61
C LEU A 303 -24.09 -2.15 -19.84
N PRO A 304 -23.39 -2.63 -20.89
CA PRO A 304 -22.63 -3.90 -20.95
C PRO A 304 -21.45 -3.92 -19.97
N GLN A 305 -21.01 -5.14 -19.60
CA GLN A 305 -19.84 -5.31 -18.75
C GLN A 305 -18.59 -4.75 -19.45
N ILE A 306 -17.75 -4.03 -18.69
CA ILE A 306 -16.60 -3.31 -19.23
C ILE A 306 -15.39 -4.25 -19.37
N THR A 307 -14.85 -4.34 -20.60
CA THR A 307 -13.51 -4.87 -20.86
C THR A 307 -12.50 -4.00 -20.14
N SER A 308 -11.63 -4.58 -19.32
CA SER A 308 -10.77 -3.82 -18.43
C SER A 308 -9.37 -4.43 -18.30
N VAL A 309 -8.39 -3.63 -17.91
CA VAL A 309 -7.03 -4.06 -17.60
C VAL A 309 -6.92 -4.30 -16.11
N THR A 310 -6.31 -5.43 -15.70
CA THR A 310 -6.21 -5.80 -14.28
C THR A 310 -5.27 -4.90 -13.49
N HIS A 311 -5.60 -4.68 -12.23
CA HIS A 311 -4.74 -4.12 -11.20
C HIS A 311 -4.77 -5.05 -9.97
N PRO A 312 -3.64 -5.65 -9.55
CA PRO A 312 -3.60 -6.68 -8.52
C PRO A 312 -3.61 -6.10 -7.09
N LYS A 313 -4.60 -5.28 -6.78
CA LYS A 313 -4.67 -4.43 -5.58
C LYS A 313 -4.67 -5.18 -4.25
N ASP A 314 -5.37 -6.30 -4.15
CA ASP A 314 -5.42 -7.17 -2.96
C ASP A 314 -4.11 -7.93 -2.77
N ILE A 315 -3.57 -8.53 -3.84
CA ILE A 315 -2.26 -9.22 -3.84
C ILE A 315 -1.15 -8.23 -3.49
N MET A 316 -1.20 -7.01 -4.03
CA MET A 316 -0.22 -5.95 -3.73
C MET A 316 -0.22 -5.60 -2.23
N GLY A 317 -1.40 -5.54 -1.60
CA GLY A 317 -1.52 -5.33 -0.16
C GLY A 317 -0.93 -6.47 0.67
N GLU A 318 -1.17 -7.74 0.27
CA GLU A 318 -0.59 -8.92 0.91
C GLU A 318 0.94 -8.93 0.81
N ASP A 319 1.47 -8.78 -0.41
CA ASP A 319 2.91 -8.81 -0.67
C ASP A 319 3.65 -7.68 0.06
N ALA A 320 3.07 -6.47 0.12
CA ALA A 320 3.63 -5.35 0.86
C ALA A 320 3.69 -5.62 2.37
N ALA A 321 2.65 -6.22 2.94
CA ALA A 321 2.61 -6.56 4.35
C ALA A 321 3.59 -7.71 4.68
N ASP A 322 3.64 -8.78 3.89
CA ASP A 322 4.61 -9.86 4.06
C ASP A 322 6.05 -9.35 3.94
N CYS A 323 6.33 -8.46 2.98
CA CYS A 323 7.63 -7.82 2.84
C CYS A 323 8.00 -6.99 4.07
N LEU A 324 7.08 -6.16 4.58
CA LEU A 324 7.32 -5.35 5.77
C LEU A 324 7.67 -6.23 6.98
N LEU A 325 6.97 -7.36 7.15
CA LEU A 325 7.23 -8.32 8.21
C LEU A 325 8.58 -9.04 8.05
N GLN A 326 9.02 -9.32 6.83
CA GLN A 326 10.37 -9.82 6.55
C GLN A 326 11.43 -8.80 6.96
N MET A 327 11.24 -7.52 6.61
CA MET A 327 12.15 -6.44 7.03
C MET A 327 12.21 -6.31 8.56
N LEU A 328 11.08 -6.46 9.27
CA LEU A 328 11.03 -6.45 10.74
C LEU A 328 11.77 -7.65 11.37
N ARG A 329 11.88 -8.77 10.66
CA ARG A 329 12.70 -9.93 11.07
C ARG A 329 14.17 -9.77 10.75
N GLY A 330 14.57 -8.66 10.10
CA GLY A 330 15.94 -8.40 9.67
C GLY A 330 16.34 -9.12 8.38
N GLU A 331 15.37 -9.61 7.62
CA GLU A 331 15.61 -10.26 6.34
C GLU A 331 15.88 -9.22 5.24
N THR A 332 16.76 -9.56 4.30
CA THR A 332 17.03 -8.69 3.14
C THR A 332 16.01 -8.95 2.05
N VAL A 333 15.27 -7.92 1.65
CA VAL A 333 14.27 -8.00 0.58
C VAL A 333 14.89 -7.57 -0.75
N GLN A 334 14.75 -8.42 -1.77
CA GLN A 334 15.15 -8.18 -3.15
C GLN A 334 14.14 -8.82 -4.13
N PRO A 335 13.82 -8.20 -5.28
CA PRO A 335 14.19 -6.84 -5.69
C PRO A 335 13.48 -5.77 -4.87
N ARG A 336 14.04 -4.56 -4.81
CA ARG A 336 13.40 -3.44 -4.10
C ARG A 336 12.18 -2.86 -4.82
N GLN A 337 12.06 -3.07 -6.12
CA GLN A 337 10.92 -2.63 -6.92
C GLN A 337 10.24 -3.84 -7.55
N HIS A 338 9.00 -4.08 -7.16
CA HIS A 338 8.15 -5.15 -7.67
C HIS A 338 7.15 -4.58 -8.67
N LEU A 339 7.25 -5.00 -9.93
CA LEU A 339 6.42 -4.49 -11.01
C LEU A 339 5.49 -5.60 -11.50
N TYR A 340 4.20 -5.52 -11.15
CA TYR A 340 3.20 -6.45 -11.63
C TYR A 340 2.87 -6.19 -13.10
N GLN A 341 2.80 -7.26 -13.87
CA GLN A 341 2.38 -7.20 -15.27
C GLN A 341 0.86 -7.27 -15.34
N PRO A 342 0.19 -6.23 -15.91
CA PRO A 342 -1.25 -6.22 -16.06
C PRO A 342 -1.71 -7.19 -17.15
N LYS A 343 -2.98 -7.61 -17.09
CA LYS A 343 -3.62 -8.46 -18.09
C LYS A 343 -4.92 -7.79 -18.54
N LEU A 344 -5.33 -8.06 -19.77
CA LEU A 344 -6.65 -7.65 -20.24
C LEU A 344 -7.69 -8.71 -19.88
N VAL A 345 -8.84 -8.26 -19.42
CA VAL A 345 -10.04 -9.07 -19.16
C VAL A 345 -11.12 -8.61 -20.15
N GLU A 346 -11.32 -9.42 -21.19
CA GLU A 346 -12.31 -9.15 -22.21
C GLU A 346 -13.73 -9.38 -21.68
N ARG A 347 -14.65 -8.44 -22.00
CA ARG A 347 -16.07 -8.52 -21.66
C ARG A 347 -16.93 -8.04 -22.86
N GLN A 348 -17.96 -7.24 -22.61
CA GLN A 348 -19.00 -6.93 -23.60
C GLN A 348 -18.88 -5.51 -24.19
N SER A 349 -18.05 -4.63 -23.63
CA SER A 349 -17.98 -3.22 -24.01
C SER A 349 -17.14 -2.92 -25.24
N VAL A 350 -16.63 -3.96 -25.93
CA VAL A 350 -15.82 -3.84 -27.15
C VAL A 350 -16.41 -4.72 -28.25
N VAL A 351 -16.55 -4.19 -29.45
CA VAL A 351 -16.99 -4.90 -30.65
C VAL A 351 -15.89 -4.89 -31.71
N ARG A 352 -15.84 -5.93 -32.53
CA ARG A 352 -14.95 -5.96 -33.69
C ARG A 352 -15.57 -5.14 -34.83
N LEU A 353 -14.79 -4.29 -35.51
CA LEU A 353 -15.15 -3.52 -36.70
C LEU A 353 -14.81 -4.28 -37.99
#